data_c07e1d3850e3b48ca135c67cad650c07
#
_entry.id   c07e1d3850e3b48ca135c67cad650c07
#
_cell.length_a   1.000
_cell.length_b   1.000
_cell.length_c   1.000
_cell.angle_alpha   90.00
_cell.angle_beta   90.00
_cell.angle_gamma   90.00
#
_symmetry.space_group_name_H-M   'P 1'
#
loop_
_entity.id
_entity.type
_entity.pdbx_description
1 polymer ?
#
loop_
_entity_poly.entity_id
_entity_poly.type
_entity_poly.pdbx_seq_one_letter_code
_entity_poly.pdbx_strand_id
1 'polypeptide(L)'
;MRQTQNNKSLIRKLLLVTLALVVSVGYGSSTPFKPNAGPSILVLGDSITWGTEYFAKAQSLIASDAQWKTVVIDGQYSRRVAFPTPNLSTRMSGVKSFLKLAASGLKADAVIVALGSNDVAIETKESSYETVIRDLLKTIGNVPITWLTVNRRDTPAIAKRSVLFNDVLARLAPEYPNLIIEDWYTTIAKNPKWMAFDKVHLTRTGYGIRADLYRSLAKSLYDRYIITTTPTTTTTTTVATTVPPATTTLPSETSTTIAATTTKTTTLASATTTIATTTTIKTTPE
;
A
#
# COMPACT_ATOMS: atom_id res chain seq x y z
N MET A 1 -27.11 49.73 24.26
CA MET A 1 -26.00 49.15 23.45
C MET A 1 -24.95 48.33 24.22
N ARG A 2 -25.19 47.88 25.45
CA ARG A 2 -24.18 47.09 26.26
C ARG A 2 -24.45 45.58 26.36
N GLN A 3 -25.58 45.06 25.86
CA GLN A 3 -25.97 43.66 26.00
C GLN A 3 -25.46 42.73 24.86
N THR A 4 -25.13 43.28 23.70
CA THR A 4 -24.70 42.48 22.53
C THR A 4 -23.21 42.10 22.52
N GLN A 5 -22.37 42.75 23.33
CA GLN A 5 -20.97 42.40 23.43
C GLN A 5 -20.67 41.18 24.35
N ASN A 6 -21.49 40.96 25.38
CA ASN A 6 -21.27 39.85 26.33
C ASN A 6 -21.57 38.49 25.70
N ASN A 7 -22.51 38.39 24.76
CA ASN A 7 -22.86 37.11 24.13
C ASN A 7 -21.77 36.58 23.17
N LYS A 8 -21.03 37.47 22.50
CA LYS A 8 -19.93 37.05 21.61
C LYS A 8 -18.72 36.50 22.37
N SER A 9 -18.49 37.01 23.59
CA SER A 9 -17.42 36.52 24.47
C SER A 9 -17.78 35.15 25.07
N LEU A 10 -19.04 34.94 25.42
CA LEU A 10 -19.53 33.68 25.98
C LEU A 10 -19.51 32.55 24.95
N ILE A 11 -19.93 32.85 23.71
CA ILE A 11 -19.91 31.88 22.60
C ILE A 11 -18.47 31.51 22.22
N ARG A 12 -17.53 32.47 22.21
CA ARG A 12 -16.10 32.16 21.99
C ARG A 12 -15.49 31.33 23.10
N LYS A 13 -15.87 31.55 24.35
CA LYS A 13 -15.40 30.73 25.49
C LYS A 13 -16.04 29.34 25.49
N LEU A 14 -17.29 29.21 25.07
CA LEU A 14 -17.97 27.89 24.96
C LEU A 14 -17.40 27.07 23.79
N LEU A 15 -17.04 27.70 22.64
CA LEU A 15 -16.39 27.01 21.52
C LEU A 15 -14.97 26.55 21.86
N LEU A 16 -14.24 27.29 22.71
CA LEU A 16 -12.89 26.90 23.15
C LEU A 16 -12.91 25.78 24.21
N VAL A 17 -13.96 25.68 25.01
CA VAL A 17 -14.11 24.61 26.01
C VAL A 17 -14.55 23.28 25.38
N THR A 18 -15.38 23.30 24.34
CA THR A 18 -15.76 22.09 23.59
C THR A 18 -14.63 21.53 22.74
N LEU A 19 -13.67 22.35 22.31
CA LEU A 19 -12.49 21.89 21.57
C LEU A 19 -11.41 21.31 22.50
N ALA A 20 -11.39 21.71 23.79
CA ALA A 20 -10.41 21.22 24.77
C ALA A 20 -10.77 19.83 25.36
N LEU A 21 -12.05 19.39 25.28
CA LEU A 21 -12.50 18.14 25.89
C LEU A 21 -12.32 16.90 24.99
N VAL A 22 -11.90 17.05 23.74
CA VAL A 22 -11.67 15.93 22.80
C VAL A 22 -10.20 15.48 22.76
N VAL A 23 -9.30 16.14 23.49
CA VAL A 23 -7.84 15.91 23.38
C VAL A 23 -7.33 14.83 24.38
N SER A 24 -8.13 14.30 25.26
CA SER A 24 -7.62 13.42 26.34
C SER A 24 -7.96 11.93 26.25
N VAL A 25 -8.40 11.42 25.11
CA VAL A 25 -8.61 9.97 24.96
C VAL A 25 -7.84 9.45 23.75
N GLY A 26 -6.66 8.93 23.99
CA GLY A 26 -5.92 8.24 22.92
C GLY A 26 -4.44 8.03 23.14
N TYR A 27 -3.94 8.04 24.36
CA TYR A 27 -2.72 7.27 24.65
C TYR A 27 -3.16 5.82 24.81
N GLY A 28 -3.31 5.12 23.69
CA GLY A 28 -3.34 3.68 23.72
C GLY A 28 -2.08 3.22 24.42
N SER A 29 -2.22 2.60 25.59
CA SER A 29 -1.17 1.81 26.20
C SER A 29 -0.56 0.99 25.10
N SER A 30 0.72 1.23 24.79
CA SER A 30 1.50 0.34 23.95
C SER A 30 1.72 -0.95 24.75
N THR A 31 0.71 -1.81 24.82
CA THR A 31 0.96 -3.19 25.18
C THR A 31 2.01 -3.70 24.21
N PRO A 32 3.07 -4.37 24.69
CA PRO A 32 4.07 -4.93 23.81
C PRO A 32 3.35 -5.75 22.74
N PHE A 33 3.61 -5.45 21.45
CA PHE A 33 3.07 -6.21 20.37
C PHE A 33 3.54 -7.66 20.53
N LYS A 34 2.62 -8.60 20.73
CA LYS A 34 2.93 -10.03 20.77
C LYS A 34 2.70 -10.55 19.36
N PRO A 35 3.77 -10.81 18.57
CA PRO A 35 3.59 -11.29 17.21
C PRO A 35 2.87 -12.63 17.24
N ASN A 36 1.72 -12.72 16.59
CA ASN A 36 1.10 -14.00 16.27
C ASN A 36 1.98 -14.68 15.21
N ALA A 37 2.18 -16.00 15.34
CA ALA A 37 2.84 -16.75 14.29
C ALA A 37 1.99 -16.70 13.02
N GLY A 38 2.53 -16.09 11.93
CA GLY A 38 1.88 -15.97 10.64
C GLY A 38 1.97 -14.57 10.05
N PRO A 39 1.44 -14.35 8.82
CA PRO A 39 1.61 -13.10 8.09
C PRO A 39 0.91 -11.93 8.77
N SER A 40 1.55 -10.76 8.68
CA SER A 40 1.09 -9.51 9.29
C SER A 40 0.98 -8.40 8.26
N ILE A 41 -0.06 -7.58 8.38
CA ILE A 41 -0.28 -6.38 7.56
C ILE A 41 -0.35 -5.14 8.44
N LEU A 42 0.28 -4.08 7.95
CA LEU A 42 0.22 -2.74 8.54
C LEU A 42 -0.51 -1.78 7.60
N VAL A 43 -1.49 -1.05 8.11
CA VAL A 43 -2.03 0.15 7.47
C VAL A 43 -1.45 1.36 8.19
N LEU A 44 -0.56 2.09 7.51
CA LEU A 44 0.14 3.26 8.05
C LEU A 44 -0.45 4.53 7.45
N GLY A 45 -1.03 5.39 8.29
CA GLY A 45 -1.71 6.57 7.79
C GLY A 45 -1.83 7.73 8.78
N ASP A 46 -2.56 8.73 8.36
CA ASP A 46 -2.80 9.97 9.09
C ASP A 46 -4.17 10.00 9.80
N SER A 47 -4.77 11.19 9.97
CA SER A 47 -6.10 11.37 10.57
C SER A 47 -7.21 10.67 9.79
N ILE A 48 -7.07 10.52 8.48
CA ILE A 48 -8.07 9.83 7.65
C ILE A 48 -8.05 8.34 7.99
N THR A 49 -6.88 7.73 8.16
CA THR A 49 -6.74 6.34 8.58
C THR A 49 -7.24 6.14 10.03
N TRP A 50 -6.91 7.08 10.92
CA TRP A 50 -7.47 7.06 12.27
C TRP A 50 -9.00 7.08 12.25
N GLY A 51 -9.61 7.98 11.45
CA GLY A 51 -11.06 8.06 11.30
C GLY A 51 -11.66 6.80 10.68
N THR A 52 -10.96 6.18 9.73
CA THR A 52 -11.39 4.92 9.11
C THR A 52 -11.47 3.80 10.15
N GLU A 53 -10.47 3.70 11.03
CA GLU A 53 -10.51 2.73 12.14
C GLU A 53 -11.61 3.09 13.15
N TYR A 54 -11.65 4.37 13.58
CA TYR A 54 -12.59 4.80 14.61
C TYR A 54 -14.06 4.60 14.20
N PHE A 55 -14.43 5.03 12.97
CA PHE A 55 -15.82 5.03 12.53
C PHE A 55 -16.25 3.74 11.84
N ALA A 56 -15.34 3.02 11.19
CA ALA A 56 -15.65 1.86 10.35
C ALA A 56 -14.94 0.56 10.77
N LYS A 57 -14.14 0.58 11.84
CA LYS A 57 -13.50 -0.63 12.40
C LYS A 57 -12.70 -1.42 11.35
N ALA A 58 -11.88 -0.71 10.59
CA ALA A 58 -11.13 -1.27 9.47
C ALA A 58 -10.24 -2.47 9.87
N GLN A 59 -9.66 -2.44 11.09
CA GLN A 59 -8.86 -3.55 11.61
C GLN A 59 -9.69 -4.83 11.71
N SER A 60 -10.86 -4.75 12.35
CA SER A 60 -11.76 -5.90 12.50
C SER A 60 -12.28 -6.39 11.14
N LEU A 61 -12.56 -5.45 10.23
CA LEU A 61 -13.03 -5.77 8.88
C LEU A 61 -11.98 -6.54 8.08
N ILE A 62 -10.70 -6.13 8.10
CA ILE A 62 -9.60 -6.84 7.45
C ILE A 62 -9.36 -8.20 8.12
N ALA A 63 -9.37 -8.23 9.46
CA ALA A 63 -9.13 -9.45 10.22
C ALA A 63 -10.21 -10.52 9.99
N SER A 64 -11.44 -10.13 9.63
CA SER A 64 -12.54 -11.06 9.36
C SER A 64 -12.30 -11.99 8.17
N ASP A 65 -11.40 -11.61 7.25
CA ASP A 65 -11.02 -12.47 6.12
C ASP A 65 -10.02 -13.59 6.51
N ALA A 66 -9.51 -13.58 7.74
CA ALA A 66 -8.62 -14.58 8.33
C ALA A 66 -7.30 -14.86 7.57
N GLN A 67 -7.00 -14.11 6.51
CA GLN A 67 -5.77 -14.25 5.72
C GLN A 67 -4.56 -13.74 6.49
N TRP A 68 -4.69 -12.58 7.13
CA TRP A 68 -3.66 -11.98 7.97
C TRP A 68 -3.82 -12.42 9.42
N LYS A 69 -2.77 -12.97 10.02
CA LYS A 69 -2.76 -13.36 11.45
C LYS A 69 -2.62 -12.16 12.37
N THR A 70 -2.03 -11.10 11.86
CA THR A 70 -1.90 -9.82 12.56
C THR A 70 -2.30 -8.69 11.62
N VAL A 71 -3.24 -7.86 12.05
CA VAL A 71 -3.67 -6.65 11.37
C VAL A 71 -3.42 -5.47 12.29
N VAL A 72 -2.65 -4.49 11.83
CA VAL A 72 -2.36 -3.26 12.58
C VAL A 72 -2.82 -2.06 11.77
N ILE A 73 -3.67 -1.22 12.37
CA ILE A 73 -4.05 0.08 11.81
C ILE A 73 -3.37 1.17 12.63
N ASP A 74 -2.38 1.82 12.06
CA ASP A 74 -1.65 2.91 12.71
C ASP A 74 -1.97 4.25 12.05
N GLY A 75 -3.06 4.86 12.46
CA GLY A 75 -3.49 6.20 12.07
C GLY A 75 -3.20 7.23 13.16
N GLN A 76 -2.63 8.40 12.80
CA GLN A 76 -2.37 9.49 13.75
C GLN A 76 -2.68 10.85 13.13
N TYR A 77 -3.36 11.70 13.89
CA TYR A 77 -3.64 13.09 13.47
C TYR A 77 -2.37 13.83 13.06
N SER A 78 -2.46 14.61 11.99
CA SER A 78 -1.39 15.46 11.49
C SER A 78 -0.10 14.73 11.13
N ARG A 79 -0.13 13.40 10.97
CA ARG A 79 1.06 12.63 10.59
C ARG A 79 1.49 12.97 9.17
N ARG A 80 2.77 13.25 9.00
CA ARG A 80 3.46 13.41 7.72
C ARG A 80 4.21 12.13 7.35
N VAL A 81 4.66 12.03 6.11
CA VAL A 81 5.37 10.84 5.61
C VAL A 81 6.70 10.62 6.37
N ALA A 82 7.64 11.55 6.30
CA ALA A 82 8.97 11.42 6.91
C ALA A 82 9.34 12.59 7.82
N PHE A 83 8.94 13.81 7.48
CA PHE A 83 9.27 15.00 8.25
C PHE A 83 8.41 15.15 9.51
N PRO A 84 8.92 15.81 10.55
CA PRO A 84 8.10 16.14 11.70
C PRO A 84 7.00 17.16 11.32
N THR A 85 5.88 17.12 12.04
CA THR A 85 4.83 18.11 11.89
C THR A 85 5.23 19.38 12.68
N PRO A 86 5.31 20.56 12.03
CA PRO A 86 5.64 21.80 12.71
C PRO A 86 4.70 22.03 13.92
N ASN A 87 5.28 22.50 15.03
CA ASN A 87 4.57 22.80 16.28
C ASN A 87 3.84 21.61 16.94
N LEU A 88 4.05 20.40 16.44
CA LEU A 88 3.44 19.16 16.97
C LEU A 88 4.53 18.09 17.13
N SER A 89 5.57 18.38 17.92
CA SER A 89 6.75 17.52 18.13
C SER A 89 6.43 16.12 18.65
N THR A 90 5.29 15.95 19.33
CA THR A 90 4.80 14.65 19.82
C THR A 90 4.22 13.77 18.70
N ARG A 91 4.01 14.33 17.50
CA ARG A 91 3.48 13.57 16.36
C ARG A 91 4.63 12.89 15.62
N MET A 92 4.56 11.57 15.57
CA MET A 92 5.54 10.79 14.83
C MET A 92 5.21 10.82 13.34
N SER A 93 6.22 11.02 12.50
CA SER A 93 6.10 10.79 11.07
C SER A 93 5.85 9.30 10.77
N GLY A 94 5.43 8.98 9.53
CA GLY A 94 5.26 7.62 9.08
C GLY A 94 6.53 6.79 9.23
N VAL A 95 7.69 7.34 8.83
CA VAL A 95 9.00 6.69 9.02
C VAL A 95 9.27 6.37 10.49
N LYS A 96 9.12 7.34 11.38
CA LYS A 96 9.36 7.12 12.83
C LYS A 96 8.37 6.11 13.42
N SER A 97 7.12 6.15 12.98
CA SER A 97 6.10 5.22 13.47
C SER A 97 6.36 3.80 13.00
N PHE A 98 6.73 3.60 11.74
CA PHE A 98 7.11 2.30 11.21
C PHE A 98 8.29 1.71 12.00
N LEU A 99 9.36 2.49 12.19
CA LEU A 99 10.53 2.07 12.97
C LEU A 99 10.18 1.72 14.42
N LYS A 100 9.30 2.51 15.07
CA LYS A 100 8.83 2.23 16.43
C LYS A 100 8.04 0.91 16.50
N LEU A 101 7.13 0.65 15.54
CA LEU A 101 6.37 -0.58 15.46
C LEU A 101 7.31 -1.78 15.23
N ALA A 102 8.28 -1.65 14.33
CA ALA A 102 9.30 -2.68 14.11
C ALA A 102 10.12 -2.96 15.37
N ALA A 103 10.56 -1.93 16.08
CA ALA A 103 11.27 -2.05 17.35
C ALA A 103 10.41 -2.69 18.47
N SER A 104 9.08 -2.57 18.40
CA SER A 104 8.15 -3.25 19.33
C SER A 104 7.85 -4.69 18.94
N GLY A 105 8.44 -5.21 17.86
CA GLY A 105 8.32 -6.59 17.41
C GLY A 105 7.36 -6.81 16.23
N LEU A 106 6.76 -5.76 15.65
CA LEU A 106 5.96 -5.91 14.44
C LEU A 106 6.88 -6.18 13.25
N LYS A 107 6.73 -7.34 12.64
CA LYS A 107 7.31 -7.65 11.34
C LYS A 107 6.18 -7.57 10.31
N ALA A 108 6.04 -6.42 9.67
CA ALA A 108 5.02 -6.26 8.62
C ALA A 108 5.46 -7.02 7.35
N ASP A 109 4.64 -7.95 6.90
CA ASP A 109 4.85 -8.71 5.66
C ASP A 109 4.22 -8.02 4.45
N ALA A 110 3.32 -7.05 4.68
CA ALA A 110 2.80 -6.13 3.68
C ALA A 110 2.37 -4.81 4.33
N VAL A 111 2.35 -3.73 3.55
CA VAL A 111 2.00 -2.40 4.05
C VAL A 111 1.04 -1.67 3.10
N ILE A 112 -0.04 -1.14 3.65
CA ILE A 112 -0.86 -0.11 3.00
C ILE A 112 -0.41 1.25 3.54
N VAL A 113 0.05 2.14 2.66
CA VAL A 113 0.44 3.51 3.00
C VAL A 113 -0.66 4.47 2.60
N ALA A 114 -1.16 5.25 3.56
CA ALA A 114 -2.20 6.25 3.38
C ALA A 114 -1.73 7.60 3.98
N LEU A 115 -0.62 8.11 3.46
CA LEU A 115 0.09 9.30 3.91
C LEU A 115 0.35 10.27 2.74
N GLY A 116 0.61 11.53 3.08
CA GLY A 116 0.88 12.62 2.15
C GLY A 116 -0.05 13.82 2.32
N SER A 117 -1.27 13.61 2.88
CA SER A 117 -2.26 14.70 3.04
C SER A 117 -1.75 15.86 3.91
N ASN A 118 -0.88 15.58 4.88
CA ASN A 118 -0.28 16.62 5.71
C ASN A 118 1.02 17.18 5.12
N ASP A 119 1.67 16.44 4.24
CA ASP A 119 2.83 16.93 3.49
C ASP A 119 2.42 17.98 2.49
N VAL A 120 1.37 17.75 1.69
CA VAL A 120 0.85 18.73 0.71
C VAL A 120 0.27 20.00 1.35
N ALA A 121 -0.07 19.96 2.65
CA ALA A 121 -0.48 21.16 3.38
C ALA A 121 0.70 22.10 3.66
N ILE A 122 1.90 21.56 3.79
CA ILE A 122 3.09 22.28 4.28
C ILE A 122 4.13 22.45 3.18
N GLU A 123 4.51 21.35 2.53
CA GLU A 123 5.53 21.37 1.49
C GLU A 123 4.99 21.92 0.17
N THR A 124 5.87 22.58 -0.56
CA THR A 124 5.53 23.21 -1.86
C THR A 124 6.45 22.75 -3.00
N LYS A 125 7.55 22.07 -2.66
CA LYS A 125 8.57 21.65 -3.62
C LYS A 125 8.44 20.17 -3.95
N GLU A 126 8.54 19.85 -5.22
CA GLU A 126 8.56 18.48 -5.73
C GLU A 126 9.66 17.64 -5.08
N SER A 127 10.87 18.20 -4.93
CA SER A 127 12.01 17.52 -4.29
C SER A 127 11.74 17.13 -2.84
N SER A 128 10.92 17.90 -2.10
CA SER A 128 10.50 17.52 -0.75
C SER A 128 9.61 16.30 -0.76
N TYR A 129 8.69 16.19 -1.72
CA TYR A 129 7.83 15.01 -1.87
C TYR A 129 8.65 13.78 -2.25
N GLU A 130 9.56 13.92 -3.22
CA GLU A 130 10.45 12.83 -3.61
C GLU A 130 11.26 12.32 -2.41
N THR A 131 11.87 13.22 -1.64
CA THR A 131 12.64 12.85 -0.45
C THR A 131 11.80 12.03 0.53
N VAL A 132 10.62 12.51 0.93
CA VAL A 132 9.83 11.82 1.95
C VAL A 132 9.27 10.50 1.47
N ILE A 133 8.91 10.38 0.19
CA ILE A 133 8.43 9.12 -0.41
C ILE A 133 9.55 8.09 -0.41
N ARG A 134 10.76 8.47 -0.90
CA ARG A 134 11.93 7.59 -0.91
C ARG A 134 12.34 7.13 0.49
N ASP A 135 12.32 8.04 1.47
CA ASP A 135 12.66 7.73 2.86
C ASP A 135 11.72 6.67 3.44
N LEU A 136 10.41 6.79 3.19
CA LEU A 136 9.46 5.82 3.71
C LEU A 136 9.58 4.47 2.98
N LEU A 137 9.69 4.47 1.64
CA LEU A 137 9.85 3.24 0.85
C LEU A 137 11.14 2.49 1.25
N LYS A 138 12.24 3.20 1.40
CA LYS A 138 13.52 2.63 1.91
C LYS A 138 13.35 2.05 3.32
N THR A 139 12.61 2.73 4.19
CA THR A 139 12.38 2.29 5.57
C THR A 139 11.52 1.02 5.64
N ILE A 140 10.48 0.92 4.81
CA ILE A 140 9.61 -0.25 4.72
C ILE A 140 10.37 -1.44 4.11
N GLY A 141 11.20 -1.21 3.08
CA GLY A 141 11.97 -2.26 2.41
C GLY A 141 11.17 -3.01 1.34
N ASN A 142 11.51 -4.30 1.16
CA ASN A 142 11.07 -5.08 -0.02
C ASN A 142 9.74 -5.83 0.16
N VAL A 143 8.97 -5.54 1.19
CA VAL A 143 7.64 -6.16 1.34
C VAL A 143 6.64 -5.55 0.34
N PRO A 144 5.58 -6.25 -0.06
CA PRO A 144 4.52 -5.69 -0.89
C PRO A 144 3.90 -4.43 -0.28
N ILE A 145 3.84 -3.35 -1.06
CA ILE A 145 3.30 -2.05 -0.64
C ILE A 145 2.18 -1.62 -1.58
N THR A 146 1.10 -1.11 -1.02
CA THR A 146 0.12 -0.30 -1.77
C THR A 146 0.07 1.10 -1.16
N TRP A 147 0.30 2.14 -1.97
CA TRP A 147 0.23 3.53 -1.53
C TRP A 147 -0.97 4.23 -2.18
N LEU A 148 -1.84 4.81 -1.35
CA LEU A 148 -3.03 5.51 -1.83
C LEU A 148 -2.70 6.95 -2.21
N THR A 149 -3.14 7.38 -3.39
CA THR A 149 -2.98 8.77 -3.83
C THR A 149 -3.71 9.75 -2.91
N VAL A 150 -3.15 10.94 -2.78
CA VAL A 150 -3.63 12.00 -1.89
C VAL A 150 -4.75 12.80 -2.56
N ASN A 151 -5.83 13.06 -1.82
CA ASN A 151 -6.89 13.98 -2.22
C ASN A 151 -7.21 14.95 -1.08
N ARG A 152 -6.54 16.10 -1.10
CA ARG A 152 -6.78 17.19 -0.17
C ARG A 152 -7.08 18.46 -0.96
N ARG A 153 -8.23 19.10 -0.69
CA ARG A 153 -8.77 20.19 -1.52
C ARG A 153 -9.30 21.37 -0.72
N ASP A 154 -8.87 21.53 0.51
CA ASP A 154 -9.28 22.63 1.40
C ASP A 154 -8.94 24.00 0.82
N THR A 155 -7.89 24.12 0.01
CA THR A 155 -7.60 25.30 -0.80
C THR A 155 -7.19 24.93 -2.23
N PRO A 156 -7.36 25.83 -3.23
CA PRO A 156 -6.89 25.57 -4.60
C PRO A 156 -5.38 25.29 -4.68
N ALA A 157 -4.57 25.94 -3.85
CA ALA A 157 -3.13 25.71 -3.81
C ALA A 157 -2.80 24.31 -3.30
N ILE A 158 -3.48 23.84 -2.26
CA ILE A 158 -3.27 22.48 -1.70
C ILE A 158 -3.80 21.42 -2.68
N ALA A 159 -4.91 21.69 -3.38
CA ALA A 159 -5.41 20.79 -4.42
C ALA A 159 -4.36 20.55 -5.52
N LYS A 160 -3.68 21.61 -5.99
CA LYS A 160 -2.57 21.49 -6.97
C LYS A 160 -1.39 20.70 -6.40
N ARG A 161 -1.05 20.91 -5.12
CA ARG A 161 0.02 20.18 -4.46
C ARG A 161 -0.32 18.69 -4.24
N SER A 162 -1.61 18.36 -4.06
CA SER A 162 -2.05 16.96 -4.03
C SER A 162 -1.79 16.27 -5.37
N VAL A 163 -2.07 16.94 -6.49
CA VAL A 163 -1.74 16.42 -7.84
C VAL A 163 -0.23 16.24 -7.96
N LEU A 164 0.56 17.28 -7.65
CA LEU A 164 2.03 17.21 -7.72
C LEU A 164 2.62 16.07 -6.88
N PHE A 165 2.11 15.84 -5.66
CA PHE A 165 2.53 14.72 -4.82
C PHE A 165 2.25 13.37 -5.49
N ASN A 166 1.05 13.23 -6.07
CA ASN A 166 0.64 12.01 -6.76
C ASN A 166 1.47 11.77 -8.04
N ASP A 167 1.81 12.83 -8.78
CA ASP A 167 2.67 12.76 -9.97
C ASP A 167 4.10 12.29 -9.58
N VAL A 168 4.65 12.81 -8.48
CA VAL A 168 5.94 12.35 -7.94
C VAL A 168 5.87 10.88 -7.55
N LEU A 169 4.81 10.47 -6.83
CA LEU A 169 4.63 9.08 -6.43
C LEU A 169 4.55 8.16 -7.67
N ALA A 170 3.78 8.55 -8.69
CA ALA A 170 3.65 7.80 -9.94
C ALA A 170 4.97 7.69 -10.70
N ARG A 171 5.76 8.78 -10.75
CA ARG A 171 7.08 8.82 -11.39
C ARG A 171 8.09 7.89 -10.70
N LEU A 172 8.00 7.77 -9.37
CA LEU A 172 8.91 6.93 -8.58
C LEU A 172 8.53 5.44 -8.61
N ALA A 173 7.24 5.11 -8.79
CA ALA A 173 6.77 3.74 -8.68
C ALA A 173 7.53 2.71 -9.53
N PRO A 174 7.94 2.99 -10.77
CA PRO A 174 8.73 2.04 -11.58
C PRO A 174 10.08 1.63 -10.96
N GLU A 175 10.64 2.44 -10.07
CA GLU A 175 11.89 2.12 -9.36
C GLU A 175 11.69 1.11 -8.21
N TYR A 176 10.43 0.84 -7.83
CA TYR A 176 10.06 0.00 -6.68
C TYR A 176 9.09 -1.10 -7.11
N PRO A 177 9.57 -2.27 -7.57
CA PRO A 177 8.72 -3.34 -8.11
C PRO A 177 7.72 -3.92 -7.09
N ASN A 178 7.97 -3.68 -5.80
CA ASN A 178 7.07 -4.07 -4.71
C ASN A 178 5.98 -3.03 -4.42
N LEU A 179 5.98 -1.85 -5.06
CA LEU A 179 5.00 -0.78 -4.88
C LEU A 179 3.89 -0.83 -5.93
N ILE A 180 2.65 -0.75 -5.48
CA ILE A 180 1.47 -0.45 -6.30
C ILE A 180 0.86 0.86 -5.80
N ILE A 181 0.36 1.68 -6.74
CA ILE A 181 -0.38 2.90 -6.43
C ILE A 181 -1.88 2.61 -6.56
N GLU A 182 -2.63 2.95 -5.52
CA GLU A 182 -4.09 2.94 -5.51
C GLU A 182 -4.64 4.34 -5.77
N ASP A 183 -5.42 4.50 -6.83
CA ASP A 183 -5.96 5.81 -7.23
C ASP A 183 -7.18 6.24 -6.40
N TRP A 184 -6.94 6.51 -5.14
CA TRP A 184 -7.93 7.11 -4.26
C TRP A 184 -8.32 8.54 -4.68
N TYR A 185 -7.39 9.30 -5.27
CA TYR A 185 -7.65 10.67 -5.73
C TYR A 185 -8.82 10.73 -6.71
N THR A 186 -8.80 9.93 -7.76
CA THR A 186 -9.88 9.87 -8.76
C THR A 186 -11.15 9.27 -8.17
N THR A 187 -11.02 8.23 -7.35
CA THR A 187 -12.16 7.57 -6.70
C THR A 187 -12.97 8.53 -5.85
N ILE A 188 -12.31 9.31 -4.98
CA ILE A 188 -13.01 10.28 -4.13
C ILE A 188 -13.46 11.52 -4.91
N ALA A 189 -12.76 11.90 -5.98
CA ALA A 189 -13.15 13.01 -6.84
C ALA A 189 -14.46 12.76 -7.56
N LYS A 190 -14.71 11.53 -7.97
CA LYS A 190 -15.98 11.09 -8.58
C LYS A 190 -17.12 10.98 -7.56
N ASN A 191 -16.81 10.98 -6.28
CA ASN A 191 -17.78 10.79 -5.20
C ASN A 191 -17.66 11.87 -4.12
N PRO A 192 -17.86 13.15 -4.45
CA PRO A 192 -17.62 14.27 -3.53
C PRO A 192 -18.47 14.22 -2.26
N LYS A 193 -19.61 13.51 -2.26
CA LYS A 193 -20.46 13.28 -1.08
C LYS A 193 -19.81 12.44 0.01
N TRP A 194 -18.69 11.76 -0.28
CA TRP A 194 -17.93 11.02 0.71
C TRP A 194 -16.92 11.89 1.46
N MET A 195 -16.66 13.13 0.96
CA MET A 195 -15.81 14.11 1.65
C MET A 195 -16.63 14.90 2.67
N ALA A 196 -16.02 15.19 3.82
CA ALA A 196 -16.55 16.16 4.75
C ALA A 196 -16.45 17.61 4.18
N PHE A 197 -17.12 18.54 4.82
CA PHE A 197 -17.17 19.94 4.35
C PHE A 197 -15.79 20.62 4.35
N ASP A 198 -14.86 20.16 5.18
CA ASP A 198 -13.48 20.65 5.25
C ASP A 198 -12.62 20.25 4.04
N LYS A 199 -13.13 19.39 3.18
CA LYS A 199 -12.44 18.87 1.96
C LYS A 199 -11.10 18.20 2.24
N VAL A 200 -10.93 17.69 3.44
CA VAL A 200 -9.78 16.91 3.93
C VAL A 200 -10.24 15.54 4.41
N HIS A 201 -11.17 15.54 5.36
CA HIS A 201 -11.66 14.32 6.00
C HIS A 201 -12.86 13.73 5.25
N LEU A 202 -13.27 12.56 5.69
CA LEU A 202 -14.39 11.83 5.09
C LEU A 202 -15.66 11.99 5.92
N THR A 203 -16.81 11.86 5.28
CA THR A 203 -18.09 11.63 5.97
C THR A 203 -18.09 10.22 6.57
N ARG A 204 -19.06 9.92 7.43
CA ARG A 204 -19.20 8.55 7.99
C ARG A 204 -19.31 7.50 6.89
N THR A 205 -20.08 7.77 5.83
CA THR A 205 -20.15 6.91 4.63
C THR A 205 -18.80 6.79 3.95
N GLY A 206 -18.07 7.90 3.77
CA GLY A 206 -16.75 7.90 3.16
C GLY A 206 -15.73 7.06 3.96
N TYR A 207 -15.78 7.09 5.28
CA TYR A 207 -14.94 6.21 6.12
C TYR A 207 -15.30 4.73 5.94
N GLY A 208 -16.59 4.39 5.80
CA GLY A 208 -17.01 3.00 5.48
C GLY A 208 -16.42 2.53 4.15
N ILE A 209 -16.58 3.31 3.09
CA ILE A 209 -15.99 3.02 1.77
C ILE A 209 -14.48 2.89 1.83
N ARG A 210 -13.81 3.73 2.65
CA ARG A 210 -12.35 3.63 2.83
C ARG A 210 -11.93 2.35 3.55
N ALA A 211 -12.72 1.89 4.53
CA ALA A 211 -12.48 0.62 5.22
C ALA A 211 -12.64 -0.57 4.28
N ASP A 212 -13.69 -0.58 3.44
CA ASP A 212 -13.89 -1.61 2.41
C ASP A 212 -12.72 -1.62 1.40
N LEU A 213 -12.23 -0.44 1.00
CA LEU A 213 -11.03 -0.33 0.17
C LEU A 213 -9.81 -0.96 0.87
N TYR A 214 -9.55 -0.63 2.14
CA TYR A 214 -8.43 -1.24 2.88
C TYR A 214 -8.54 -2.76 2.94
N ARG A 215 -9.75 -3.30 3.15
CA ARG A 215 -9.99 -4.75 3.11
C ARG A 215 -9.67 -5.35 1.74
N SER A 216 -10.12 -4.74 0.65
CA SER A 216 -9.83 -5.18 -0.71
C SER A 216 -8.33 -5.15 -1.03
N LEU A 217 -7.64 -4.07 -0.63
CA LEU A 217 -6.19 -3.94 -0.80
C LEU A 217 -5.42 -4.95 0.05
N ALA A 218 -5.87 -5.21 1.27
CA ALA A 218 -5.27 -6.23 2.13
C ALA A 218 -5.35 -7.62 1.50
N LYS A 219 -6.48 -7.96 0.86
CA LYS A 219 -6.62 -9.21 0.12
C LYS A 219 -5.64 -9.29 -1.06
N SER A 220 -5.57 -8.25 -1.89
CA SER A 220 -4.64 -8.19 -3.01
C SER A 220 -3.18 -8.27 -2.57
N LEU A 221 -2.82 -7.62 -1.45
CA LEU A 221 -1.49 -7.69 -0.88
C LEU A 221 -1.15 -9.08 -0.34
N TYR A 222 -2.12 -9.82 0.20
CA TYR A 222 -1.92 -11.19 0.65
C TYR A 222 -1.56 -12.11 -0.53
N ASP A 223 -2.28 -11.98 -1.64
CA ASP A 223 -1.99 -12.76 -2.85
C ASP A 223 -0.56 -12.50 -3.34
N ARG A 224 -0.11 -11.24 -3.32
CA ARG A 224 1.28 -10.86 -3.65
C ARG A 224 2.29 -11.40 -2.65
N TYR A 225 1.98 -11.34 -1.36
CA TYR A 225 2.83 -11.89 -0.31
C TYR A 225 3.04 -13.39 -0.50
N ILE A 226 1.99 -14.17 -0.77
CA ILE A 226 2.07 -15.62 -1.00
C ILE A 226 2.94 -15.92 -2.23
N ILE A 227 2.77 -15.19 -3.34
CA ILE A 227 3.59 -15.36 -4.55
C ILE A 227 5.07 -15.14 -4.25
N THR A 228 5.41 -14.12 -3.44
CA THR A 228 6.81 -13.79 -3.15
C THR A 228 7.45 -14.71 -2.11
N THR A 229 6.67 -15.36 -1.26
CA THR A 229 7.18 -16.20 -0.16
C THR A 229 7.09 -17.69 -0.44
N THR A 230 6.27 -18.12 -1.41
CA THR A 230 6.19 -19.55 -1.79
C THR A 230 7.41 -19.94 -2.63
N PRO A 231 8.22 -20.90 -2.19
CA PRO A 231 9.33 -21.37 -3.00
C PRO A 231 8.82 -21.96 -4.30
N THR A 232 9.37 -21.51 -5.43
CA THR A 232 9.10 -22.12 -6.73
C THR A 232 9.70 -23.52 -6.73
N THR A 233 8.88 -24.54 -6.50
CA THR A 233 9.32 -25.94 -6.61
C THR A 233 9.53 -26.26 -8.10
N THR A 234 10.76 -26.18 -8.56
CA THR A 234 11.11 -26.65 -9.91
C THR A 234 11.12 -28.19 -9.86
N THR A 235 10.02 -28.79 -10.29
CA THR A 235 9.97 -30.26 -10.47
C THR A 235 10.80 -30.61 -11.70
N THR A 236 12.04 -31.04 -11.47
CA THR A 236 12.86 -31.64 -12.53
C THR A 236 12.36 -33.05 -12.78
N THR A 237 11.51 -33.23 -13.78
CA THR A 237 11.10 -34.56 -14.23
C THR A 237 12.26 -35.18 -14.98
N THR A 238 13.02 -36.03 -14.31
CA THR A 238 14.03 -36.88 -14.96
C THR A 238 13.30 -37.99 -15.71
N VAL A 239 13.16 -37.85 -17.03
CA VAL A 239 12.69 -38.95 -17.87
C VAL A 239 13.77 -39.99 -17.95
N ALA A 240 13.60 -41.10 -17.21
CA ALA A 240 14.47 -42.25 -17.36
C ALA A 240 14.19 -42.88 -18.74
N THR A 241 15.12 -42.68 -19.68
CA THR A 241 15.13 -43.38 -20.96
C THR A 241 15.55 -44.79 -20.71
N THR A 242 14.61 -45.74 -20.67
CA THR A 242 14.93 -47.19 -20.66
C THR A 242 15.46 -47.57 -22.06
N VAL A 243 16.75 -47.83 -22.13
CA VAL A 243 17.35 -48.40 -23.35
C VAL A 243 16.97 -49.88 -23.37
N PRO A 244 16.39 -50.43 -24.48
CA PRO A 244 16.16 -51.85 -24.60
C PRO A 244 17.49 -52.62 -24.63
N PRO A 245 17.57 -53.87 -24.13
CA PRO A 245 18.80 -54.64 -24.16
C PRO A 245 19.25 -54.92 -25.60
N ALA A 246 20.48 -54.54 -25.90
CA ALA A 246 21.11 -54.80 -27.18
C ALA A 246 21.45 -56.26 -27.35
N THR A 247 20.98 -56.88 -28.43
CA THR A 247 21.39 -58.20 -28.90
C THR A 247 22.82 -58.09 -29.42
N THR A 248 23.69 -58.94 -28.86
CA THR A 248 25.12 -59.01 -29.14
C THR A 248 25.41 -59.56 -30.54
N THR A 249 26.03 -58.80 -31.45
CA THR A 249 26.90 -59.28 -32.50
C THR A 249 28.05 -58.31 -32.67
N LEU A 250 29.30 -58.84 -32.52
CA LEU A 250 30.59 -58.17 -32.69
C LEU A 250 31.06 -58.34 -34.16
N PRO A 251 32.10 -57.64 -34.65
CA PRO A 251 32.81 -56.44 -34.19
C PRO A 251 32.99 -55.37 -35.30
N SER A 252 33.51 -54.27 -34.93
CA SER A 252 34.46 -53.38 -35.61
C SER A 252 34.03 -51.91 -35.74
N GLU A 253 34.95 -51.13 -35.33
CA GLU A 253 35.22 -49.70 -35.58
C GLU A 253 34.71 -48.64 -34.57
N THR A 254 35.72 -47.97 -34.06
CA THR A 254 35.78 -46.84 -33.16
C THR A 254 35.03 -45.62 -33.76
N SER A 255 33.98 -45.16 -33.03
CA SER A 255 33.48 -43.78 -33.26
C SER A 255 33.09 -43.18 -31.92
N THR A 256 33.81 -42.11 -31.54
CA THR A 256 33.61 -41.35 -30.36
C THR A 256 32.42 -40.40 -30.58
N THR A 257 31.25 -40.70 -29.99
CA THR A 257 30.11 -39.82 -30.04
C THR A 257 30.03 -39.03 -28.73
N ILE A 258 30.27 -37.71 -28.86
CA ILE A 258 30.06 -36.73 -27.78
C ILE A 258 28.55 -36.52 -27.61
N ALA A 259 27.99 -36.91 -26.48
CA ALA A 259 26.61 -36.62 -26.15
C ALA A 259 26.43 -35.13 -25.78
N ALA A 260 25.75 -34.37 -26.63
CA ALA A 260 25.33 -33.03 -26.32
C ALA A 260 24.10 -33.05 -25.39
N THR A 261 24.29 -32.59 -24.16
CA THR A 261 23.17 -32.40 -23.20
C THR A 261 22.44 -31.10 -23.56
N THR A 262 21.26 -31.20 -24.14
CA THR A 262 20.40 -30.04 -24.38
C THR A 262 19.54 -29.77 -23.16
N THR A 263 19.88 -28.74 -22.39
CA THR A 263 19.05 -28.28 -21.27
C THR A 263 17.97 -27.34 -21.82
N LYS A 264 16.72 -27.78 -21.79
CA LYS A 264 15.57 -26.95 -22.17
C LYS A 264 15.02 -26.27 -20.91
N THR A 265 15.38 -25.01 -20.72
CA THR A 265 14.81 -24.19 -19.66
C THR A 265 13.48 -23.62 -20.14
N THR A 266 12.38 -24.06 -19.56
CA THR A 266 11.05 -23.47 -19.81
C THR A 266 10.76 -22.49 -18.69
N THR A 267 10.91 -21.19 -18.97
CA THR A 267 10.49 -20.11 -18.06
C THR A 267 9.00 -19.86 -18.28
N LEU A 268 8.16 -20.15 -17.29
CA LEU A 268 6.76 -19.70 -17.32
C LEU A 268 6.75 -18.22 -16.96
N ALA A 269 6.75 -17.35 -17.98
CA ALA A 269 6.44 -15.94 -17.83
C ALA A 269 4.92 -15.77 -17.67
N SER A 270 4.54 -14.81 -16.85
CA SER A 270 3.17 -14.35 -16.62
C SER A 270 2.34 -14.31 -17.89
N ALA A 271 1.13 -14.86 -17.82
CA ALA A 271 0.18 -14.87 -18.91
C ALA A 271 -0.22 -13.44 -19.31
N THR A 272 0.42 -12.91 -20.33
CA THR A 272 -0.12 -11.80 -21.12
C THR A 272 -0.88 -12.45 -22.28
N THR A 273 -2.20 -12.39 -22.23
CA THR A 273 -3.07 -12.85 -23.32
C THR A 273 -2.93 -11.87 -24.48
N THR A 274 -2.08 -12.21 -25.46
CA THR A 274 -2.04 -11.53 -26.74
C THR A 274 -3.01 -12.24 -27.66
N ILE A 275 -4.13 -11.59 -27.98
CA ILE A 275 -5.06 -12.06 -29.02
C ILE A 275 -4.41 -11.75 -30.36
N ALA A 276 -3.87 -12.76 -31.04
CA ALA A 276 -3.42 -12.65 -32.41
C ALA A 276 -4.62 -12.77 -33.35
N THR A 277 -4.99 -11.65 -33.98
CA THR A 277 -5.99 -11.64 -35.06
C THR A 277 -5.32 -12.09 -36.35
N THR A 278 -5.60 -13.30 -36.80
CA THR A 278 -5.13 -13.81 -38.10
C THR A 278 -6.05 -13.28 -39.20
N THR A 279 -5.58 -12.35 -40.00
CA THR A 279 -6.28 -11.88 -41.21
C THR A 279 -5.92 -12.81 -42.36
N THR A 280 -6.84 -13.65 -42.81
CA THR A 280 -6.68 -14.48 -43.99
C THR A 280 -7.00 -13.63 -45.24
N ILE A 281 -5.98 -13.31 -46.04
CA ILE A 281 -6.14 -12.69 -47.35
C ILE A 281 -6.43 -13.82 -48.36
N LYS A 282 -7.63 -13.82 -48.95
CA LYS A 282 -8.01 -14.72 -50.04
C LYS A 282 -7.63 -14.06 -51.36
N THR A 283 -6.61 -14.55 -52.02
CA THR A 283 -6.25 -14.17 -53.39
C THR A 283 -7.02 -15.08 -54.36
N THR A 284 -7.80 -14.48 -55.26
CA THR A 284 -8.47 -15.16 -56.39
C THR A 284 -7.51 -15.08 -57.59
N PRO A 285 -7.24 -16.16 -58.31
CA PRO A 285 -6.51 -16.06 -59.54
C PRO A 285 -7.46 -15.74 -60.71
N GLU A 286 -6.95 -14.94 -61.66
CA GLU A 286 -7.51 -14.77 -63.00
C GLU A 286 -7.45 -16.04 -63.81
#